data_029657d2a5ebc0041821764e2acc0b31
#
_entry.id   029657d2a5ebc0041821764e2acc0b31
#
_cell.length_a   1.000
_cell.length_b   1.000
_cell.length_c   1.000
_cell.angle_alpha   90.00
_cell.angle_beta   90.00
_cell.angle_gamma   90.00
#
_symmetry.space_group_name_H-M   'P 1'
#
loop_
_entity.id
_entity.type
_entity.pdbx_description
1 polymer ?
#
loop_
_entity_poly.entity_id
_entity_poly.type
_entity_poly.pdbx_seq_one_letter_code
_entity_poly.pdbx_strand_id
1 'polypeptide(L)'
;MFSIPKNRKTLLFILAIGSPIAFSVWQALLNNFAVEVANFGGKEIGMLQSLREVPGFLAFTVVFLLLIIRQQNFAILSLIILGIGTALTGFFPSIIGLYITTVTMSIGFHYLETLRSSLSLQWLSKDEAPRVLGKLLSVHSASTLVVLSILYIVVFMFEPNYPWLYAVAGFFTVIVGIFCHFTFPQFSEKVEQRKDLVFRKRYWLYYALTMLSGARRQIFMVFAGFLLVQKFGFPLDKMVLLLLVNSGITAWVAPKMGILIEKIGERKALTLEYIALIIIFLSYAVVDNVNIAFLLYILDNIFYSISFAIKTYFQKIADPADIASTSGISFTINHIAAVLLPALLGLIWMENYGAVFLIGACIAGLSLILVRAIPDNPEAGKETYWQV
;
A
#
# COMPACT_ATOMS: atom_id res chain seq x y z
N MET A 1 -11.23 -16.17 -29.34
CA MET A 1 -11.25 -14.80 -28.79
C MET A 1 -11.60 -14.92 -27.29
N PHE A 2 -10.65 -14.75 -26.38
CA PHE A 2 -10.93 -14.85 -24.95
C PHE A 2 -11.79 -13.65 -24.51
N SER A 3 -13.06 -13.90 -24.21
CA SER A 3 -13.93 -12.85 -23.67
C SER A 3 -13.58 -12.63 -22.19
N ILE A 4 -13.11 -11.43 -21.84
CA ILE A 4 -12.85 -11.04 -20.47
C ILE A 4 -14.19 -10.97 -19.71
N PRO A 5 -14.35 -11.70 -18.60
CA PRO A 5 -15.59 -11.65 -17.81
C PRO A 5 -15.86 -10.24 -17.29
N LYS A 6 -17.02 -9.66 -17.65
CA LYS A 6 -17.39 -8.29 -17.25
C LYS A 6 -18.06 -8.28 -15.87
N ASN A 7 -17.31 -8.62 -14.82
CA ASN A 7 -17.82 -8.67 -13.45
C ASN A 7 -16.95 -7.84 -12.48
N ARG A 8 -17.44 -7.64 -11.26
CA ARG A 8 -16.81 -6.86 -10.20
C ARG A 8 -15.40 -7.32 -9.86
N LYS A 9 -15.19 -8.64 -9.74
CA LYS A 9 -13.87 -9.21 -9.39
C LYS A 9 -12.85 -8.94 -10.49
N THR A 10 -13.24 -9.14 -11.76
CA THR A 10 -12.36 -8.87 -12.90
C THR A 10 -11.94 -7.40 -12.95
N LEU A 11 -12.85 -6.46 -12.69
CA LEU A 11 -12.49 -5.05 -12.60
C LEU A 11 -11.47 -4.79 -11.48
N LEU A 12 -11.66 -5.36 -10.27
CA LEU A 12 -10.69 -5.24 -9.18
C LEU A 12 -9.31 -5.77 -9.55
N PHE A 13 -9.25 -6.91 -10.25
CA PHE A 13 -7.98 -7.48 -10.73
C PHE A 13 -7.31 -6.58 -11.77
N ILE A 14 -8.07 -6.00 -12.72
CA ILE A 14 -7.49 -5.11 -13.73
C ILE A 14 -6.98 -3.82 -13.09
N LEU A 15 -7.69 -3.25 -12.12
CA LEU A 15 -7.19 -2.11 -11.34
C LEU A 15 -5.90 -2.46 -10.56
N ALA A 16 -5.81 -3.68 -10.03
CA ALA A 16 -4.62 -4.17 -9.34
C ALA A 16 -3.42 -4.40 -10.27
N ILE A 17 -3.65 -4.73 -11.55
CA ILE A 17 -2.61 -4.83 -12.58
C ILE A 17 -2.20 -3.44 -13.07
N GLY A 18 -3.17 -2.54 -13.26
CA GLY A 18 -2.94 -1.25 -13.88
C GLY A 18 -2.13 -0.27 -13.02
N SER A 19 -2.37 -0.26 -11.69
CA SER A 19 -1.69 0.71 -10.83
C SER A 19 -0.16 0.54 -10.77
N PRO A 20 0.43 -0.66 -10.72
CA PRO A 20 1.88 -0.83 -10.74
C PRO A 20 2.56 -0.37 -12.02
N ILE A 21 1.88 -0.35 -13.16
CA ILE A 21 2.48 0.04 -14.44
C ILE A 21 3.06 1.45 -14.35
N ALA A 22 2.28 2.42 -13.88
CA ALA A 22 2.76 3.78 -13.66
C ALA A 22 3.58 3.91 -12.39
N PHE A 23 3.04 3.44 -11.25
CA PHE A 23 3.62 3.72 -9.95
C PHE A 23 5.01 3.11 -9.77
N SER A 24 5.22 1.85 -10.20
CA SER A 24 6.53 1.19 -10.04
C SER A 24 7.61 1.84 -10.90
N VAL A 25 7.28 2.25 -12.13
CA VAL A 25 8.21 2.98 -13.01
C VAL A 25 8.53 4.35 -12.41
N TRP A 26 7.49 5.09 -11.97
CA TRP A 26 7.69 6.37 -11.33
C TRP A 26 8.63 6.27 -10.13
N GLN A 27 8.39 5.31 -9.25
CA GLN A 27 9.20 5.10 -8.05
C GLN A 27 10.63 4.68 -8.37
N ALA A 28 10.83 3.81 -9.36
CA ALA A 28 12.16 3.33 -9.74
C ALA A 28 13.03 4.42 -10.35
N LEU A 29 12.46 5.30 -11.16
CA LEU A 29 13.20 6.32 -11.89
C LEU A 29 13.36 7.65 -11.12
N LEU A 30 12.51 7.91 -10.13
CA LEU A 30 12.38 9.23 -9.52
C LEU A 30 13.69 9.80 -9.01
N ASN A 31 14.42 9.03 -8.20
CA ASN A 31 15.63 9.54 -7.55
C ASN A 31 16.70 9.91 -8.56
N ASN A 32 16.96 9.04 -9.54
CA ASN A 32 17.93 9.32 -10.59
C ASN A 32 17.51 10.52 -11.43
N PHE A 33 16.25 10.56 -11.89
CA PHE A 33 15.72 11.67 -12.66
C PHE A 33 15.80 13.01 -11.91
N ALA A 34 15.43 13.02 -10.62
CA ALA A 34 15.48 14.21 -9.79
C ALA A 34 16.90 14.74 -9.60
N VAL A 35 17.88 13.84 -9.38
CA VAL A 35 19.29 14.23 -9.17
C VAL A 35 19.98 14.55 -10.50
N GLU A 36 19.87 13.69 -11.49
CA GLU A 36 20.65 13.76 -12.73
C GLU A 36 20.12 14.81 -13.71
N VAL A 37 18.79 15.01 -13.73
CA VAL A 37 18.13 15.88 -14.73
C VAL A 37 17.56 17.15 -14.10
N ALA A 38 16.91 17.03 -12.94
CA ALA A 38 16.29 18.18 -12.28
C ALA A 38 17.20 18.89 -11.26
N ASN A 39 18.42 18.35 -11.02
CA ASN A 39 19.41 18.89 -10.10
C ASN A 39 18.89 19.05 -8.66
N PHE A 40 18.11 18.08 -8.17
CA PHE A 40 17.57 18.09 -6.81
C PHE A 40 18.67 17.80 -5.79
N GLY A 41 18.66 18.57 -4.71
CA GLY A 41 19.35 18.24 -3.47
C GLY A 41 18.45 17.53 -2.47
N GLY A 42 18.99 17.26 -1.29
CA GLY A 42 18.25 16.56 -0.22
C GLY A 42 16.99 17.32 0.25
N LYS A 43 17.01 18.65 0.20
CA LYS A 43 15.87 19.52 0.56
C LYS A 43 14.71 19.33 -0.41
N GLU A 44 14.98 19.37 -1.70
CA GLU A 44 13.98 19.25 -2.76
C GLU A 44 13.37 17.85 -2.78
N ILE A 45 14.19 16.81 -2.62
CA ILE A 45 13.74 15.41 -2.52
C ILE A 45 12.88 15.21 -1.27
N GLY A 46 13.31 15.74 -0.12
CA GLY A 46 12.54 15.65 1.13
C GLY A 46 11.16 16.31 1.01
N MET A 47 11.10 17.50 0.42
CA MET A 47 9.84 18.21 0.17
C MET A 47 8.96 17.44 -0.81
N LEU A 48 9.52 16.88 -1.90
CA LEU A 48 8.80 16.09 -2.88
C LEU A 48 8.14 14.86 -2.22
N GLN A 49 8.87 14.13 -1.39
CA GLN A 49 8.34 12.96 -0.68
C GLN A 49 7.23 13.36 0.31
N SER A 50 7.40 14.47 1.03
CA SER A 50 6.35 14.99 1.92
C SER A 50 5.08 15.37 1.13
N LEU A 51 5.22 16.08 0.01
CA LEU A 51 4.11 16.43 -0.87
C LEU A 51 3.40 15.20 -1.44
N ARG A 52 4.16 14.14 -1.73
CA ARG A 52 3.60 12.86 -2.18
C ARG A 52 2.64 12.23 -1.15
N GLU A 53 2.92 12.36 0.14
CA GLU A 53 2.11 11.74 1.19
C GLU A 53 0.86 12.57 1.56
N VAL A 54 0.80 13.86 1.16
CA VAL A 54 -0.36 14.74 1.44
C VAL A 54 -1.69 14.17 0.92
N PRO A 55 -1.80 13.68 -0.33
CA PRO A 55 -3.05 13.07 -0.80
C PRO A 55 -3.46 11.83 -0.01
N GLY A 56 -2.49 11.07 0.51
CA GLY A 56 -2.76 9.94 1.41
C GLY A 56 -3.34 10.37 2.74
N PHE A 57 -2.78 11.41 3.34
CA PHE A 57 -3.34 12.03 4.55
C PHE A 57 -4.75 12.60 4.30
N LEU A 58 -5.01 13.16 3.11
CA LEU A 58 -6.30 13.71 2.72
C LEU A 58 -7.30 12.65 2.19
N ALA A 59 -7.00 11.35 2.28
CA ALA A 59 -7.85 10.29 1.72
C ALA A 59 -9.28 10.29 2.30
N PHE A 60 -9.50 10.83 3.50
CA PHE A 60 -10.85 11.02 4.06
C PHE A 60 -11.75 11.88 3.19
N THR A 61 -11.17 12.76 2.35
CA THR A 61 -11.95 13.64 1.45
C THR A 61 -12.65 12.86 0.32
N VAL A 62 -12.30 11.60 0.12
CA VAL A 62 -13.00 10.70 -0.82
C VAL A 62 -14.52 10.75 -0.58
N VAL A 63 -14.96 10.77 0.67
CA VAL A 63 -16.38 10.77 0.99
C VAL A 63 -17.14 11.95 0.38
N PHE A 64 -16.52 13.13 0.32
CA PHE A 64 -17.12 14.32 -0.27
C PHE A 64 -17.14 14.26 -1.81
N LEU A 65 -16.14 13.64 -2.41
CA LEU A 65 -16.09 13.44 -3.86
C LEU A 65 -17.13 12.39 -4.33
N LEU A 66 -17.48 11.44 -3.46
CA LEU A 66 -18.56 10.48 -3.73
C LEU A 66 -19.96 11.11 -3.75
N LEU A 67 -20.11 12.37 -3.32
CA LEU A 67 -21.35 13.15 -3.55
C LEU A 67 -21.59 13.44 -5.04
N ILE A 68 -20.53 13.51 -5.83
CA ILE A 68 -20.54 13.98 -7.21
C ILE A 68 -20.27 12.83 -8.18
N ILE A 69 -19.34 11.92 -7.82
CA ILE A 69 -18.84 10.85 -8.70
C ILE A 69 -19.16 9.49 -8.08
N ARG A 70 -19.69 8.55 -8.87
CA ARG A 70 -19.90 7.17 -8.43
C ARG A 70 -18.56 6.49 -8.13
N GLN A 71 -18.51 5.70 -7.07
CA GLN A 71 -17.29 5.12 -6.52
C GLN A 71 -16.47 4.33 -7.56
N GLN A 72 -17.13 3.52 -8.42
CA GLN A 72 -16.46 2.79 -9.50
C GLN A 72 -15.79 3.74 -10.50
N ASN A 73 -16.51 4.77 -10.96
CA ASN A 73 -15.98 5.73 -11.92
C ASN A 73 -14.84 6.54 -11.31
N PHE A 74 -14.94 6.87 -10.02
CA PHE A 74 -13.88 7.58 -9.32
C PHE A 74 -12.62 6.71 -9.18
N ALA A 75 -12.73 5.40 -8.93
CA ALA A 75 -11.59 4.49 -8.93
C ALA A 75 -10.90 4.44 -10.31
N ILE A 76 -11.68 4.35 -11.40
CA ILE A 76 -11.16 4.37 -12.77
C ILE A 76 -10.51 5.74 -13.09
N LEU A 77 -11.15 6.83 -12.73
CA LEU A 77 -10.59 8.18 -12.90
C LEU A 77 -9.28 8.35 -12.14
N SER A 78 -9.21 7.83 -10.92
CA SER A 78 -7.99 7.86 -10.11
C SER A 78 -6.84 7.10 -10.78
N LEU A 79 -7.11 5.94 -11.42
CA LEU A 79 -6.11 5.22 -12.22
C LEU A 79 -5.64 6.06 -13.42
N ILE A 80 -6.54 6.77 -14.09
CA ILE A 80 -6.20 7.65 -15.19
C ILE A 80 -5.34 8.83 -14.72
N ILE A 81 -5.69 9.45 -13.59
CA ILE A 81 -4.92 10.55 -12.99
C ILE A 81 -3.52 10.08 -12.59
N LEU A 82 -3.38 8.88 -12.00
CA LEU A 82 -2.10 8.25 -11.72
C LEU A 82 -1.25 8.14 -12.99
N GLY A 83 -1.84 7.65 -14.08
CA GLY A 83 -1.16 7.50 -15.37
C GLY A 83 -0.74 8.85 -15.96
N ILE A 84 -1.62 9.86 -15.95
CA ILE A 84 -1.32 11.20 -16.45
C ILE A 84 -0.17 11.85 -15.64
N GLY A 85 -0.25 11.83 -14.31
CA GLY A 85 0.79 12.40 -13.45
C GLY A 85 2.15 11.73 -13.70
N THR A 86 2.18 10.41 -13.86
CA THR A 86 3.39 9.68 -14.23
C THR A 86 3.89 10.06 -15.62
N ALA A 87 3.02 10.06 -16.64
CA ALA A 87 3.41 10.38 -18.01
C ALA A 87 4.04 11.76 -18.14
N LEU A 88 3.52 12.72 -17.40
CA LEU A 88 3.99 14.11 -17.45
C LEU A 88 5.32 14.31 -16.68
N THR A 89 5.65 13.47 -15.71
CA THR A 89 6.82 13.66 -14.83
C THR A 89 8.10 13.94 -15.61
N GLY A 90 8.39 13.14 -16.63
CA GLY A 90 9.64 13.26 -17.39
C GLY A 90 9.76 14.53 -18.25
N PHE A 91 8.66 15.20 -18.54
CA PHE A 91 8.66 16.43 -19.37
C PHE A 91 8.82 17.72 -18.56
N PHE A 92 8.76 17.65 -17.24
CA PHE A 92 8.84 18.81 -16.36
C PHE A 92 10.00 18.69 -15.35
N PRO A 93 11.28 18.69 -15.82
CA PRO A 93 12.45 18.52 -14.97
C PRO A 93 12.80 19.81 -14.20
N SER A 94 11.85 20.33 -13.46
CA SER A 94 12.04 21.50 -12.59
C SER A 94 11.46 21.22 -11.21
N ILE A 95 11.87 21.96 -10.19
CA ILE A 95 11.39 21.80 -8.82
C ILE A 95 9.85 21.84 -8.79
N ILE A 96 9.27 22.91 -9.35
CA ILE A 96 7.80 23.09 -9.37
C ILE A 96 7.13 22.03 -10.25
N GLY A 97 7.71 21.74 -11.41
CA GLY A 97 7.16 20.73 -12.33
C GLY A 97 7.10 19.34 -11.70
N LEU A 98 8.19 18.90 -11.05
CA LEU A 98 8.23 17.64 -10.34
C LEU A 98 7.27 17.60 -9.15
N TYR A 99 7.13 18.69 -8.41
CA TYR A 99 6.16 18.75 -7.30
C TYR A 99 4.72 18.61 -7.81
N ILE A 100 4.33 19.33 -8.87
CA ILE A 100 2.98 19.26 -9.44
C ILE A 100 2.70 17.88 -10.01
N THR A 101 3.61 17.31 -10.80
CA THR A 101 3.40 15.98 -11.42
C THR A 101 3.39 14.89 -10.37
N THR A 102 4.22 14.99 -9.31
CA THR A 102 4.21 14.07 -8.16
C THR A 102 2.89 14.14 -7.40
N VAL A 103 2.39 15.33 -7.09
CA VAL A 103 1.10 15.50 -6.40
C VAL A 103 -0.04 14.94 -7.27
N THR A 104 -0.02 15.21 -8.58
CA THR A 104 -1.03 14.69 -9.52
C THR A 104 -1.02 13.15 -9.54
N MET A 105 0.16 12.54 -9.70
CA MET A 105 0.35 11.09 -9.65
C MET A 105 -0.15 10.53 -8.31
N SER A 106 0.22 11.18 -7.22
CA SER A 106 -0.08 10.77 -5.86
C SER A 106 -1.57 10.86 -5.52
N ILE A 107 -2.29 11.88 -5.99
CA ILE A 107 -3.76 11.95 -5.90
C ILE A 107 -4.37 10.70 -6.54
N GLY A 108 -3.96 10.40 -7.78
CA GLY A 108 -4.42 9.21 -8.47
C GLY A 108 -4.15 7.93 -7.69
N PHE A 109 -2.93 7.77 -7.19
CA PHE A 109 -2.51 6.59 -6.44
C PHE A 109 -3.29 6.40 -5.14
N HIS A 110 -3.32 7.40 -4.26
CA HIS A 110 -3.93 7.27 -2.94
C HIS A 110 -5.45 7.15 -2.98
N TYR A 111 -6.12 7.88 -3.87
CA TYR A 111 -7.55 7.73 -4.05
C TYR A 111 -7.92 6.38 -4.67
N LEU A 112 -7.14 5.90 -5.67
CA LEU A 112 -7.33 4.57 -6.23
C LEU A 112 -7.21 3.47 -5.15
N GLU A 113 -6.17 3.53 -4.31
CA GLU A 113 -5.97 2.55 -3.24
C GLU A 113 -7.11 2.57 -2.22
N THR A 114 -7.57 3.76 -1.83
CA THR A 114 -8.70 3.93 -0.92
C THR A 114 -9.98 3.34 -1.52
N LEU A 115 -10.29 3.71 -2.76
CA LEU A 115 -11.49 3.27 -3.47
C LEU A 115 -11.44 1.77 -3.80
N ARG A 116 -10.31 1.24 -4.23
CA ARG A 116 -10.12 -0.20 -4.48
C ARG A 116 -10.32 -1.00 -3.21
N SER A 117 -9.79 -0.52 -2.08
CA SER A 117 -10.02 -1.14 -0.77
C SER A 117 -11.51 -1.16 -0.42
N SER A 118 -12.18 -0.02 -0.52
CA SER A 118 -13.61 0.11 -0.25
C SER A 118 -14.47 -0.77 -1.16
N LEU A 119 -14.25 -0.70 -2.49
CA LEU A 119 -14.98 -1.54 -3.47
C LEU A 119 -14.75 -3.03 -3.22
N SER A 120 -13.55 -3.43 -2.84
CA SER A 120 -13.27 -4.84 -2.50
C SER A 120 -14.14 -5.30 -1.33
N LEU A 121 -14.25 -4.50 -0.28
CA LEU A 121 -15.04 -4.84 0.90
C LEU A 121 -16.55 -4.83 0.63
N GLN A 122 -17.04 -4.00 -0.31
CA GLN A 122 -18.45 -3.93 -0.68
C GLN A 122 -18.85 -5.05 -1.66
N TRP A 123 -17.97 -5.44 -2.57
CA TRP A 123 -18.29 -6.33 -3.67
C TRP A 123 -18.03 -7.80 -3.36
N LEU A 124 -17.10 -8.10 -2.46
CA LEU A 124 -16.77 -9.46 -2.05
C LEU A 124 -17.69 -9.90 -0.89
N SER A 125 -18.02 -11.19 -0.84
CA SER A 125 -18.65 -11.76 0.33
C SER A 125 -17.65 -11.83 1.49
N LYS A 126 -18.14 -11.84 2.73
CA LYS A 126 -17.28 -11.91 3.93
C LYS A 126 -16.39 -13.15 3.95
N ASP A 127 -16.92 -14.27 3.44
CA ASP A 127 -16.24 -15.55 3.43
C ASP A 127 -15.13 -15.61 2.37
N GLU A 128 -15.33 -15.00 1.20
CA GLU A 128 -14.35 -15.01 0.11
C GLU A 128 -13.33 -13.86 0.16
N ALA A 129 -13.63 -12.79 0.91
CA ALA A 129 -12.80 -11.58 0.92
C ALA A 129 -11.33 -11.86 1.27
N PRO A 130 -10.98 -12.65 2.31
CA PRO A 130 -9.58 -12.92 2.63
C PRO A 130 -8.81 -13.55 1.46
N ARG A 131 -9.41 -14.56 0.83
CA ARG A 131 -8.81 -15.26 -0.33
C ARG A 131 -8.64 -14.35 -1.54
N VAL A 132 -9.65 -13.53 -1.85
CA VAL A 132 -9.61 -12.64 -3.02
C VAL A 132 -8.66 -11.47 -2.79
N LEU A 133 -8.61 -10.89 -1.58
CA LEU A 133 -7.64 -9.84 -1.23
C LEU A 133 -6.20 -10.34 -1.32
N GLY A 134 -5.93 -11.57 -0.86
CA GLY A 134 -4.62 -12.21 -1.05
C GLY A 134 -4.24 -12.38 -2.52
N LYS A 135 -5.20 -12.78 -3.38
CA LYS A 135 -4.99 -12.88 -4.84
C LYS A 135 -4.78 -11.50 -5.47
N LEU A 136 -5.51 -10.46 -5.05
CA LEU A 136 -5.32 -9.09 -5.53
C LEU A 136 -3.91 -8.57 -5.20
N LEU A 137 -3.42 -8.83 -4.00
CA LEU A 137 -2.05 -8.49 -3.61
C LEU A 137 -1.02 -9.26 -4.45
N SER A 138 -1.26 -10.57 -4.67
CA SER A 138 -0.40 -11.40 -5.53
C SER A 138 -0.30 -10.85 -6.95
N VAL A 139 -1.44 -10.52 -7.55
CA VAL A 139 -1.50 -9.99 -8.92
C VAL A 139 -0.83 -8.61 -9.01
N HIS A 140 -1.04 -7.75 -8.02
CA HIS A 140 -0.36 -6.46 -7.93
C HIS A 140 1.18 -6.65 -7.88
N SER A 141 1.67 -7.53 -7.00
CA SER A 141 3.11 -7.81 -6.87
C SER A 141 3.70 -8.49 -8.12
N ALA A 142 2.95 -9.39 -8.76
CA ALA A 142 3.37 -9.99 -10.02
C ALA A 142 3.44 -8.95 -11.16
N SER A 143 2.47 -8.03 -11.22
CA SER A 143 2.51 -6.92 -12.17
C SER A 143 3.72 -6.01 -11.93
N THR A 144 3.99 -5.66 -10.68
CA THR A 144 5.20 -4.91 -10.29
C THR A 144 6.47 -5.61 -10.75
N LEU A 145 6.57 -6.92 -10.49
CA LEU A 145 7.73 -7.72 -10.90
C LEU A 145 7.95 -7.68 -12.42
N VAL A 146 6.87 -7.88 -13.20
CA VAL A 146 6.95 -7.84 -14.68
C VAL A 146 7.36 -6.45 -15.16
N VAL A 147 6.73 -5.40 -14.64
CA VAL A 147 7.03 -4.01 -15.03
C VAL A 147 8.47 -3.64 -14.72
N LEU A 148 8.95 -3.94 -13.53
CA LEU A 148 10.33 -3.65 -13.14
C LEU A 148 11.35 -4.50 -13.93
N SER A 149 11.02 -5.75 -14.28
CA SER A 149 11.88 -6.58 -15.14
C SER A 149 11.99 -6.01 -16.56
N ILE A 150 10.87 -5.57 -17.14
CA ILE A 150 10.87 -4.90 -18.44
C ILE A 150 11.66 -3.60 -18.36
N LEU A 151 11.42 -2.78 -17.34
CA LEU A 151 12.17 -1.54 -17.14
C LEU A 151 13.66 -1.79 -17.03
N TYR A 152 14.08 -2.80 -16.23
CA TYR A 152 15.47 -3.18 -16.07
C TYR A 152 16.12 -3.55 -17.43
N ILE A 153 15.46 -4.39 -18.23
CA ILE A 153 15.94 -4.79 -19.56
C ILE A 153 16.09 -3.56 -20.47
N VAL A 154 15.09 -2.67 -20.49
CA VAL A 154 15.14 -1.47 -21.33
C VAL A 154 16.26 -0.54 -20.91
N VAL A 155 16.44 -0.28 -19.62
CA VAL A 155 17.50 0.60 -19.11
C VAL A 155 18.89 -0.04 -19.29
N PHE A 156 18.99 -1.38 -19.22
CA PHE A 156 20.25 -2.09 -19.46
C PHE A 156 20.67 -2.11 -20.92
N MET A 157 19.70 -2.21 -21.84
CA MET A 157 19.98 -2.33 -23.28
C MET A 157 20.11 -0.97 -24.00
N PHE A 158 19.49 0.07 -23.45
CA PHE A 158 19.39 1.39 -24.08
C PHE A 158 19.76 2.48 -23.07
N GLU A 159 20.31 3.59 -23.53
CA GLU A 159 20.46 4.77 -22.66
C GLU A 159 19.09 5.26 -22.18
N PRO A 160 18.93 5.51 -20.86
CA PRO A 160 17.63 5.86 -20.29
C PRO A 160 17.15 7.24 -20.77
N ASN A 161 16.13 7.24 -21.60
CA ASN A 161 15.39 8.46 -21.95
C ASN A 161 14.22 8.63 -20.96
N TYR A 162 14.44 9.33 -19.85
CA TYR A 162 13.48 9.51 -18.78
C TYR A 162 12.08 9.98 -19.26
N PRO A 163 11.95 11.02 -20.13
CA PRO A 163 10.65 11.44 -20.63
C PRO A 163 9.86 10.31 -21.26
N TRP A 164 10.48 9.51 -22.11
CA TRP A 164 9.80 8.39 -22.77
C TRP A 164 9.46 7.24 -21.83
N LEU A 165 10.31 6.92 -20.86
CA LEU A 165 10.05 5.87 -19.88
C LEU A 165 8.82 6.21 -19.05
N TYR A 166 8.74 7.45 -18.53
CA TYR A 166 7.57 7.93 -17.81
C TYR A 166 6.32 8.01 -18.70
N ALA A 167 6.47 8.54 -19.92
CA ALA A 167 5.36 8.69 -20.85
C ALA A 167 4.73 7.34 -21.22
N VAL A 168 5.55 6.34 -21.56
CA VAL A 168 5.07 4.99 -21.94
C VAL A 168 4.35 4.32 -20.78
N ALA A 169 4.94 4.34 -19.57
CA ALA A 169 4.32 3.74 -18.40
C ALA A 169 2.98 4.42 -18.05
N GLY A 170 2.96 5.75 -18.02
CA GLY A 170 1.75 6.52 -17.77
C GLY A 170 0.68 6.30 -18.84
N PHE A 171 1.06 6.29 -20.12
CA PHE A 171 0.16 6.06 -21.24
C PHE A 171 -0.53 4.68 -21.17
N PHE A 172 0.22 3.61 -20.91
CA PHE A 172 -0.38 2.29 -20.73
C PHE A 172 -1.34 2.25 -19.54
N THR A 173 -1.02 2.93 -18.45
CA THR A 173 -1.93 3.03 -17.29
C THR A 173 -3.21 3.76 -17.64
N VAL A 174 -3.13 4.86 -18.41
CA VAL A 174 -4.31 5.59 -18.94
C VAL A 174 -5.14 4.70 -19.84
N ILE A 175 -4.51 3.95 -20.74
CA ILE A 175 -5.21 2.98 -21.62
C ILE A 175 -5.98 1.95 -20.78
N VAL A 176 -5.36 1.39 -19.73
CA VAL A 176 -6.05 0.46 -18.81
C VAL A 176 -7.26 1.12 -18.17
N GLY A 177 -7.14 2.37 -17.72
CA GLY A 177 -8.25 3.13 -17.15
C GLY A 177 -9.40 3.35 -18.15
N ILE A 178 -9.07 3.80 -19.36
CA ILE A 178 -10.02 3.99 -20.47
C ILE A 178 -10.69 2.65 -20.84
N PHE A 179 -9.90 1.58 -20.96
CA PHE A 179 -10.42 0.24 -21.19
C PHE A 179 -11.41 -0.19 -20.12
N CYS A 180 -11.10 0.03 -18.84
CA CYS A 180 -12.02 -0.27 -17.75
C CYS A 180 -13.33 0.52 -17.88
N HIS A 181 -13.26 1.80 -18.22
CA HIS A 181 -14.42 2.67 -18.34
C HIS A 181 -15.40 2.18 -19.42
N PHE A 182 -14.90 1.80 -20.59
CA PHE A 182 -15.75 1.37 -21.72
C PHE A 182 -16.13 -0.11 -21.69
N THR A 183 -15.36 -0.96 -21.01
CA THR A 183 -15.57 -2.41 -21.02
C THR A 183 -16.53 -2.85 -19.92
N PHE A 184 -16.44 -2.27 -18.74
CA PHE A 184 -17.21 -2.70 -17.58
C PHE A 184 -18.50 -1.87 -17.43
N PRO A 185 -19.64 -2.54 -17.23
CA PRO A 185 -20.87 -1.83 -16.91
C PRO A 185 -20.73 -1.16 -15.55
N GLN A 186 -21.51 -0.12 -15.34
CA GLN A 186 -21.65 0.47 -14.02
C GLN A 186 -22.36 -0.53 -13.10
N PHE A 187 -21.64 -1.10 -12.14
CA PHE A 187 -22.23 -2.02 -11.18
C PHE A 187 -23.09 -1.27 -10.17
N SER A 188 -24.30 -1.80 -9.91
CA SER A 188 -25.17 -1.25 -8.88
C SER A 188 -24.56 -1.43 -7.49
N GLU A 189 -24.67 -0.44 -6.65
CA GLU A 189 -24.36 -0.56 -5.25
C GLU A 189 -25.38 -1.49 -4.58
N LYS A 190 -24.91 -2.45 -3.78
CA LYS A 190 -25.78 -3.34 -3.02
C LYS A 190 -26.42 -2.61 -1.85
N VAL A 191 -25.69 -1.65 -1.28
CA VAL A 191 -26.09 -0.81 -0.17
C VAL A 191 -25.61 0.60 -0.48
N GLU A 192 -26.50 1.59 -0.33
CA GLU A 192 -26.14 3.00 -0.47
C GLU A 192 -25.12 3.38 0.61
N GLN A 193 -24.00 3.96 0.17
CA GLN A 193 -22.94 4.35 1.10
C GLN A 193 -23.25 5.70 1.74
N ARG A 194 -22.90 5.85 3.01
CA ARG A 194 -23.01 7.13 3.70
C ARG A 194 -22.05 8.14 3.10
N LYS A 195 -22.55 9.35 2.92
CA LYS A 195 -21.84 10.47 2.27
C LYS A 195 -21.35 11.51 3.28
N ASP A 196 -21.29 11.14 4.54
CA ASP A 196 -20.73 11.90 5.66
C ASP A 196 -19.51 11.18 6.25
N LEU A 197 -18.71 11.88 7.03
CA LEU A 197 -17.60 11.28 7.75
C LEU A 197 -18.12 10.40 8.88
N VAL A 198 -17.93 9.10 8.73
CA VAL A 198 -18.40 8.11 9.70
C VAL A 198 -17.25 7.65 10.59
N PHE A 199 -17.13 8.26 11.76
CA PHE A 199 -16.16 7.85 12.78
C PHE A 199 -16.94 7.27 13.98
N ARG A 200 -17.18 5.94 13.94
CA ARG A 200 -17.97 5.29 14.98
C ARG A 200 -17.09 4.77 16.11
N LYS A 201 -17.45 5.10 17.34
CA LYS A 201 -16.76 4.63 18.55
C LYS A 201 -16.65 3.09 18.59
N ARG A 202 -17.67 2.36 18.14
CA ARG A 202 -17.65 0.89 18.09
C ARG A 202 -16.55 0.29 17.20
N TYR A 203 -15.98 1.04 16.24
CA TYR A 203 -14.86 0.59 15.39
C TYR A 203 -13.48 0.97 15.95
N TRP A 204 -13.39 1.41 17.21
CA TRP A 204 -12.15 1.89 17.82
C TRP A 204 -10.98 0.92 17.68
N LEU A 205 -11.24 -0.39 17.88
CA LEU A 205 -10.22 -1.43 17.79
C LEU A 205 -9.65 -1.55 16.37
N TYR A 206 -10.54 -1.45 15.35
CA TYR A 206 -10.12 -1.41 13.94
C TYR A 206 -9.23 -0.20 13.65
N TYR A 207 -9.60 0.99 14.14
CA TYR A 207 -8.77 2.19 13.94
C TYR A 207 -7.43 2.08 14.66
N ALA A 208 -7.40 1.58 15.87
CA ALA A 208 -6.17 1.37 16.64
C ALA A 208 -5.22 0.38 15.93
N LEU A 209 -5.74 -0.77 15.49
CA LEU A 209 -4.96 -1.76 14.75
C LEU A 209 -4.45 -1.21 13.41
N THR A 210 -5.26 -0.40 12.69
CA THR A 210 -4.88 0.25 11.44
C THR A 210 -3.74 1.25 11.67
N MET A 211 -3.81 2.08 12.71
CA MET A 211 -2.76 3.03 13.06
C MET A 211 -1.45 2.33 13.42
N LEU A 212 -1.52 1.31 14.26
CA LEU A 212 -0.32 0.54 14.66
C LEU A 212 0.28 -0.24 13.48
N SER A 213 -0.56 -0.74 12.56
CA SER A 213 -0.09 -1.39 11.34
C SER A 213 0.65 -0.40 10.43
N GLY A 214 0.11 0.81 10.25
CA GLY A 214 0.79 1.89 9.52
C GLY A 214 2.13 2.28 10.15
N ALA A 215 2.16 2.44 11.47
CA ALA A 215 3.38 2.77 12.21
C ALA A 215 4.49 1.73 12.00
N ARG A 216 4.17 0.44 12.14
CA ARG A 216 5.13 -0.65 11.91
C ARG A 216 5.61 -0.68 10.46
N ARG A 217 4.69 -0.49 9.51
CA ARG A 217 5.03 -0.49 8.08
C ARG A 217 6.03 0.61 7.75
N GLN A 218 5.91 1.79 8.35
CA GLN A 218 6.86 2.88 8.16
C GLN A 218 8.25 2.56 8.73
N ILE A 219 8.33 1.94 9.91
CA ILE A 219 9.62 1.50 10.47
C ILE A 219 10.31 0.55 9.48
N PHE A 220 9.60 -0.44 8.95
CA PHE A 220 10.15 -1.36 7.98
C PHE A 220 10.54 -0.67 6.67
N MET A 221 9.62 0.07 6.05
CA MET A 221 9.83 0.68 4.73
C MET A 221 11.02 1.64 4.70
N VAL A 222 11.20 2.43 5.78
CA VAL A 222 12.26 3.42 5.86
C VAL A 222 13.56 2.78 6.38
N PHE A 223 13.49 2.11 7.53
CA PHE A 223 14.68 1.79 8.28
C PHE A 223 15.26 0.40 7.99
N ALA A 224 14.48 -0.59 7.56
CA ALA A 224 15.04 -1.89 7.20
C ALA A 224 15.89 -1.83 5.93
N GLY A 225 15.42 -1.12 4.90
CA GLY A 225 16.22 -0.86 3.70
C GLY A 225 17.44 0.02 4.00
N PHE A 226 17.29 1.05 4.83
CA PHE A 226 18.36 1.94 5.23
C PHE A 226 19.46 1.22 6.04
N LEU A 227 19.07 0.28 6.91
CA LEU A 227 20.01 -0.58 7.63
C LEU A 227 20.91 -1.37 6.67
N LEU A 228 20.33 -1.97 5.62
CA LEU A 228 21.09 -2.73 4.63
C LEU A 228 22.13 -1.86 3.94
N VAL A 229 21.78 -0.64 3.57
CA VAL A 229 22.69 0.28 2.88
C VAL A 229 23.71 0.86 3.84
N GLN A 230 23.28 1.47 4.95
CA GLN A 230 24.15 2.23 5.83
C GLN A 230 25.08 1.36 6.67
N LYS A 231 24.53 0.28 7.29
CA LYS A 231 25.34 -0.60 8.16
C LYS A 231 26.14 -1.63 7.38
N PHE A 232 25.54 -2.22 6.34
CA PHE A 232 26.14 -3.34 5.62
C PHE A 232 26.72 -2.97 4.25
N GLY A 233 26.64 -1.69 3.82
CA GLY A 233 27.14 -1.26 2.52
C GLY A 233 26.48 -1.99 1.35
N PHE A 234 25.19 -2.32 1.44
CA PHE A 234 24.49 -3.12 0.46
C PHE A 234 24.36 -2.36 -0.87
N PRO A 235 24.95 -2.83 -1.97
CA PRO A 235 25.01 -2.07 -3.21
C PRO A 235 23.64 -2.02 -3.91
N LEU A 236 23.49 -1.04 -4.81
CA LEU A 236 22.21 -0.72 -5.45
C LEU A 236 21.64 -1.91 -6.26
N ASP A 237 22.49 -2.62 -6.99
CA ASP A 237 22.10 -3.79 -7.78
C ASP A 237 21.47 -4.88 -6.90
N LYS A 238 22.06 -5.14 -5.73
CA LYS A 238 21.52 -6.09 -4.74
C LYS A 238 20.24 -5.58 -4.08
N MET A 239 20.10 -4.25 -3.88
CA MET A 239 18.84 -3.67 -3.40
C MET A 239 17.71 -3.86 -4.43
N VAL A 240 17.99 -3.63 -5.72
CA VAL A 240 17.01 -3.89 -6.79
C VAL A 240 16.65 -5.37 -6.83
N LEU A 241 17.65 -6.26 -6.75
CA LEU A 241 17.43 -7.71 -6.70
C LEU A 241 16.56 -8.10 -5.48
N LEU A 242 16.83 -7.53 -4.30
CA LEU A 242 16.03 -7.76 -3.09
C LEU A 242 14.56 -7.40 -3.32
N LEU A 243 14.30 -6.24 -3.93
CA LEU A 243 12.94 -5.79 -4.23
C LEU A 243 12.25 -6.70 -5.26
N LEU A 244 12.97 -7.15 -6.28
CA LEU A 244 12.47 -8.10 -7.28
C LEU A 244 12.12 -9.45 -6.62
N VAL A 245 13.03 -10.01 -5.84
CA VAL A 245 12.83 -11.26 -5.08
C VAL A 245 11.63 -11.12 -4.14
N ASN A 246 11.56 -10.01 -3.43
CA ASN A 246 10.47 -9.74 -2.50
C ASN A 246 9.12 -9.64 -3.20
N SER A 247 9.07 -8.98 -4.37
CA SER A 247 7.86 -8.90 -5.19
C SER A 247 7.42 -10.28 -5.70
N GLY A 248 8.37 -11.11 -6.16
CA GLY A 248 8.11 -12.48 -6.59
C GLY A 248 7.59 -13.36 -5.45
N ILE A 249 8.22 -13.29 -4.29
CA ILE A 249 7.79 -14.03 -3.09
C ILE A 249 6.40 -13.58 -2.67
N THR A 250 6.14 -12.28 -2.61
CA THR A 250 4.82 -11.73 -2.25
C THR A 250 3.75 -12.21 -3.23
N ALA A 251 4.04 -12.19 -4.54
CA ALA A 251 3.11 -12.69 -5.56
C ALA A 251 2.70 -14.15 -5.32
N TRP A 252 3.63 -14.98 -4.85
CA TRP A 252 3.37 -16.40 -4.58
C TRP A 252 2.77 -16.68 -3.20
N VAL A 253 3.16 -15.90 -2.18
CA VAL A 253 2.76 -16.11 -0.78
C VAL A 253 1.40 -15.48 -0.46
N ALA A 254 1.10 -14.29 -1.00
CA ALA A 254 -0.10 -13.55 -0.63
C ALA A 254 -1.43 -14.33 -0.79
N PRO A 255 -1.65 -15.14 -1.84
CA PRO A 255 -2.87 -15.95 -1.94
C PRO A 255 -2.96 -17.00 -0.84
N LYS A 256 -1.81 -17.57 -0.41
CA LYS A 256 -1.74 -18.57 0.66
C LYS A 256 -2.08 -17.95 2.01
N MET A 257 -1.65 -16.70 2.24
CA MET A 257 -2.02 -15.93 3.44
C MET A 257 -3.53 -15.66 3.46
N GLY A 258 -4.14 -15.36 2.31
CA GLY A 258 -5.60 -15.23 2.21
C GLY A 258 -6.35 -16.50 2.60
N ILE A 259 -5.89 -17.66 2.10
CA ILE A 259 -6.45 -18.97 2.48
C ILE A 259 -6.21 -19.27 3.97
N LEU A 260 -5.05 -18.89 4.50
CA LEU A 260 -4.74 -19.08 5.92
C LEU A 260 -5.72 -18.29 6.79
N ILE A 261 -5.95 -16.99 6.49
CA ILE A 261 -6.89 -16.13 7.23
C ILE A 261 -8.31 -16.72 7.18
N GLU A 262 -8.75 -17.20 6.00
CA GLU A 262 -10.05 -17.83 5.84
C GLU A 262 -10.22 -19.07 6.74
N LYS A 263 -9.14 -19.87 6.88
CA LYS A 263 -9.17 -21.11 7.68
C LYS A 263 -9.09 -20.90 9.18
N ILE A 264 -8.21 -19.98 9.64
CA ILE A 264 -7.93 -19.81 11.09
C ILE A 264 -8.62 -18.60 11.72
N GLY A 265 -9.21 -17.72 10.91
CA GLY A 265 -9.84 -16.48 11.33
C GLY A 265 -8.86 -15.33 11.56
N GLU A 266 -9.40 -14.11 11.59
CA GLU A 266 -8.60 -12.87 11.65
C GLU A 266 -7.80 -12.76 12.94
N ARG A 267 -8.39 -13.10 14.10
CA ARG A 267 -7.71 -13.04 15.40
C ARG A 267 -6.44 -13.87 15.44
N LYS A 268 -6.53 -15.14 15.04
CA LYS A 268 -5.36 -16.05 15.05
C LYS A 268 -4.33 -15.65 14.01
N ALA A 269 -4.76 -15.23 12.82
CA ALA A 269 -3.89 -14.78 11.75
C ALA A 269 -3.08 -13.54 12.17
N LEU A 270 -3.73 -12.52 12.70
CA LEU A 270 -3.06 -11.31 13.21
C LEU A 270 -2.18 -11.62 14.42
N THR A 271 -2.57 -12.56 15.29
CA THR A 271 -1.72 -13.02 16.40
C THR A 271 -0.41 -13.61 15.86
N LEU A 272 -0.49 -14.46 14.83
CA LEU A 272 0.70 -15.02 14.17
C LEU A 272 1.58 -13.93 13.56
N GLU A 273 0.98 -12.97 12.84
CA GLU A 273 1.70 -11.82 12.27
C GLU A 273 2.47 -11.06 13.36
N TYR A 274 1.80 -10.69 14.45
CA TYR A 274 2.41 -9.83 15.46
C TYR A 274 3.52 -10.55 16.25
N ILE A 275 3.37 -11.82 16.55
CA ILE A 275 4.46 -12.61 17.16
C ILE A 275 5.67 -12.67 16.22
N ALA A 276 5.45 -12.94 14.93
CA ALA A 276 6.53 -12.98 13.95
C ALA A 276 7.22 -11.61 13.81
N LEU A 277 6.45 -10.52 13.75
CA LEU A 277 7.02 -9.17 13.64
C LEU A 277 7.78 -8.73 14.89
N ILE A 278 7.36 -9.13 16.10
CA ILE A 278 8.14 -8.90 17.32
C ILE A 278 9.52 -9.57 17.19
N ILE A 279 9.55 -10.83 16.79
CA ILE A 279 10.81 -11.58 16.62
C ILE A 279 11.68 -10.92 15.56
N ILE A 280 11.10 -10.54 14.41
CA ILE A 280 11.80 -9.88 13.31
C ILE A 280 12.41 -8.54 13.77
N PHE A 281 11.63 -7.68 14.43
CA PHE A 281 12.13 -6.38 14.89
C PHE A 281 13.19 -6.51 15.99
N LEU A 282 13.02 -7.45 16.93
CA LEU A 282 14.06 -7.75 17.92
C LEU A 282 15.34 -8.25 17.26
N SER A 283 15.22 -9.07 16.22
CA SER A 283 16.36 -9.55 15.45
C SER A 283 17.06 -8.41 14.69
N TYR A 284 16.31 -7.48 14.08
CA TYR A 284 16.88 -6.30 13.45
C TYR A 284 17.67 -5.41 14.43
N ALA A 285 17.21 -5.30 15.67
CA ALA A 285 17.87 -4.47 16.67
C ALA A 285 19.31 -4.91 17.00
N VAL A 286 19.62 -6.20 16.78
CA VAL A 286 20.92 -6.82 17.14
C VAL A 286 21.61 -7.49 15.96
N VAL A 287 21.10 -7.37 14.73
CA VAL A 287 21.66 -8.08 13.57
C VAL A 287 23.02 -7.52 13.18
N ASP A 288 24.01 -8.43 13.04
CA ASP A 288 25.37 -8.09 12.59
C ASP A 288 25.79 -8.85 11.30
N ASN A 289 24.88 -9.61 10.73
CA ASN A 289 25.10 -10.35 9.49
C ASN A 289 24.15 -9.89 8.38
N VAL A 290 24.69 -9.50 7.23
CA VAL A 290 23.94 -8.98 6.09
C VAL A 290 22.95 -10.00 5.52
N ASN A 291 23.29 -11.29 5.50
CA ASN A 291 22.40 -12.33 4.98
C ASN A 291 21.19 -12.55 5.90
N ILE A 292 21.40 -12.39 7.22
CA ILE A 292 20.30 -12.42 8.18
C ILE A 292 19.41 -11.19 7.99
N ALA A 293 19.99 -10.00 7.85
CA ALA A 293 19.22 -8.78 7.58
C ALA A 293 18.41 -8.87 6.28
N PHE A 294 19.00 -9.45 5.22
CA PHE A 294 18.30 -9.75 3.97
C PHE A 294 17.12 -10.72 4.17
N LEU A 295 17.34 -11.81 4.91
CA LEU A 295 16.28 -12.76 5.24
C LEU A 295 15.16 -12.10 6.04
N LEU A 296 15.51 -11.29 7.05
CA LEU A 296 14.53 -10.56 7.87
C LEU A 296 13.67 -9.62 7.00
N TYR A 297 14.25 -8.97 5.98
CA TYR A 297 13.52 -8.11 5.04
C TYR A 297 12.44 -8.90 4.28
N ILE A 298 12.77 -10.08 3.81
CA ILE A 298 11.83 -10.96 3.11
C ILE A 298 10.74 -11.45 4.09
N LEU A 299 11.13 -11.91 5.28
CA LEU A 299 10.19 -12.42 6.27
C LEU A 299 9.21 -11.35 6.73
N ASP A 300 9.66 -10.10 6.95
CA ASP A 300 8.76 -9.00 7.30
C ASP A 300 7.65 -8.83 6.25
N ASN A 301 7.98 -8.78 4.97
CA ASN A 301 6.97 -8.67 3.91
C ASN A 301 6.03 -9.87 3.83
N ILE A 302 6.54 -11.08 4.06
CA ILE A 302 5.69 -12.29 4.10
C ILE A 302 4.65 -12.16 5.21
N PHE A 303 5.08 -11.88 6.43
CA PHE A 303 4.16 -11.78 7.57
C PHE A 303 3.26 -10.55 7.49
N TYR A 304 3.79 -9.40 7.03
CA TYR A 304 2.98 -8.21 6.80
C TYR A 304 1.85 -8.46 5.77
N SER A 305 2.01 -9.42 4.86
CA SER A 305 0.93 -9.81 3.94
C SER A 305 -0.32 -10.33 4.66
N ILE A 306 -0.24 -10.68 5.97
CA ILE A 306 -1.39 -11.07 6.79
C ILE A 306 -2.20 -9.85 7.24
N SER A 307 -1.61 -8.65 7.24
CA SER A 307 -2.24 -7.41 7.76
C SER A 307 -3.58 -7.06 7.09
N PHE A 308 -3.88 -7.60 5.90
CA PHE A 308 -5.19 -7.39 5.29
C PHE A 308 -6.33 -8.10 6.08
N ALA A 309 -5.99 -8.99 7.04
CA ALA A 309 -6.95 -9.51 8.00
C ALA A 309 -7.61 -8.38 8.86
N ILE A 310 -6.94 -7.23 9.04
CA ILE A 310 -7.55 -6.05 9.66
C ILE A 310 -8.73 -5.56 8.82
N LYS A 311 -8.60 -5.58 7.48
CA LYS A 311 -9.68 -5.17 6.57
C LYS A 311 -10.84 -6.15 6.57
N THR A 312 -10.57 -7.46 6.60
CA THR A 312 -11.62 -8.49 6.65
C THR A 312 -12.32 -8.51 8.00
N TYR A 313 -11.59 -8.26 9.10
CA TYR A 313 -12.19 -8.03 10.41
C TYR A 313 -13.17 -6.84 10.36
N PHE A 314 -12.74 -5.70 9.81
CA PHE A 314 -13.62 -4.54 9.64
C PHE A 314 -14.86 -4.87 8.81
N GLN A 315 -14.72 -5.56 7.69
CA GLN A 315 -15.83 -5.97 6.83
C GLN A 315 -16.89 -6.79 7.60
N LYS A 316 -16.46 -7.64 8.54
CA LYS A 316 -17.38 -8.48 9.33
C LYS A 316 -18.17 -7.68 10.35
N ILE A 317 -17.58 -6.64 10.95
CA ILE A 317 -18.19 -5.83 12.01
C ILE A 317 -18.89 -4.57 11.50
N ALA A 318 -18.56 -4.12 10.29
CA ALA A 318 -19.04 -2.85 9.76
C ALA A 318 -20.51 -2.92 9.35
N ASP A 319 -21.21 -1.81 9.56
CA ASP A 319 -22.42 -1.52 8.80
C ASP A 319 -22.01 -1.37 7.32
N PRO A 320 -22.63 -2.12 6.40
CA PRO A 320 -22.30 -2.02 4.97
C PRO A 320 -22.34 -0.61 4.41
N ALA A 321 -23.18 0.26 4.94
CA ALA A 321 -23.29 1.67 4.54
C ALA A 321 -22.09 2.53 4.98
N ASP A 322 -21.33 2.11 5.99
CA ASP A 322 -20.19 2.85 6.54
C ASP A 322 -18.86 2.56 5.82
N ILE A 323 -18.81 1.54 4.95
CA ILE A 323 -17.55 0.99 4.40
C ILE A 323 -16.75 2.05 3.64
N ALA A 324 -17.40 2.83 2.76
CA ALA A 324 -16.69 3.82 1.95
C ALA A 324 -16.07 4.93 2.80
N SER A 325 -16.86 5.53 3.68
CA SER A 325 -16.42 6.60 4.56
C SER A 325 -15.31 6.13 5.53
N THR A 326 -15.54 4.98 6.19
CA THR A 326 -14.56 4.44 7.13
C THR A 326 -13.27 4.00 6.43
N SER A 327 -13.32 3.53 5.17
CA SER A 327 -12.12 3.20 4.39
C SER A 327 -11.25 4.44 4.16
N GLY A 328 -11.85 5.58 3.82
CA GLY A 328 -11.14 6.85 3.67
C GLY A 328 -10.47 7.30 4.97
N ILE A 329 -11.23 7.30 6.07
CA ILE A 329 -10.70 7.65 7.40
C ILE A 329 -9.56 6.71 7.81
N SER A 330 -9.71 5.42 7.59
CA SER A 330 -8.68 4.43 7.95
C SER A 330 -7.40 4.61 7.14
N PHE A 331 -7.53 4.99 5.87
CA PHE A 331 -6.38 5.32 5.05
C PHE A 331 -5.64 6.55 5.59
N THR A 332 -6.37 7.58 5.96
CA THR A 332 -5.81 8.77 6.65
C THR A 332 -5.10 8.39 7.95
N ILE A 333 -5.74 7.58 8.81
CA ILE A 333 -5.15 7.12 10.08
C ILE A 333 -3.82 6.39 9.83
N ASN A 334 -3.77 5.54 8.82
CA ASN A 334 -2.54 4.84 8.43
C ASN A 334 -1.43 5.82 8.02
N HIS A 335 -1.78 6.92 7.31
CA HIS A 335 -0.83 7.92 6.84
C HIS A 335 -0.41 8.94 7.90
N ILE A 336 -1.13 9.09 9.02
CA ILE A 336 -0.64 9.91 10.15
C ILE A 336 0.73 9.41 10.59
N ALA A 337 0.87 8.11 10.77
CA ALA A 337 2.15 7.50 11.12
C ALA A 337 3.21 7.68 10.01
N ALA A 338 2.80 7.64 8.75
CA ALA A 338 3.71 7.78 7.60
C ALA A 338 4.35 9.17 7.51
N VAL A 339 3.65 10.19 7.94
CA VAL A 339 4.15 11.58 7.92
C VAL A 339 5.06 11.87 9.13
N LEU A 340 4.71 11.38 10.31
CA LEU A 340 5.36 11.82 11.56
C LEU A 340 6.50 10.89 11.99
N LEU A 341 6.33 9.58 11.91
CA LEU A 341 7.28 8.62 12.50
C LEU A 341 8.65 8.64 11.84
N PRO A 342 8.82 8.72 10.51
CA PRO A 342 10.16 8.69 9.93
C PRO A 342 11.04 9.83 10.41
N ALA A 343 10.48 11.04 10.58
CA ALA A 343 11.23 12.20 11.06
C ALA A 343 11.68 12.00 12.52
N LEU A 344 10.78 11.54 13.39
CA LEU A 344 11.09 11.32 14.81
C LEU A 344 12.07 10.16 15.00
N LEU A 345 11.85 9.05 14.32
CA LEU A 345 12.69 7.87 14.43
C LEU A 345 14.05 8.06 13.76
N GLY A 346 14.14 8.94 12.75
CA GLY A 346 15.40 9.33 12.13
C GLY A 346 16.35 10.01 13.12
N LEU A 347 15.84 10.80 14.05
CA LEU A 347 16.66 11.38 15.12
C LEU A 347 17.18 10.30 16.08
N ILE A 348 16.32 9.35 16.45
CA ILE A 348 16.71 8.21 17.31
C ILE A 348 17.72 7.31 16.60
N TRP A 349 17.57 7.12 15.30
CA TRP A 349 18.49 6.32 14.47
C TRP A 349 19.93 6.81 14.54
N MET A 350 20.15 8.12 14.56
CA MET A 350 21.48 8.71 14.63
C MET A 350 22.23 8.33 15.92
N GLU A 351 21.49 8.13 17.00
CA GLU A 351 22.05 7.73 18.30
C GLU A 351 22.16 6.21 18.42
N ASN A 352 21.08 5.50 18.04
CA ASN A 352 21.02 4.05 18.16
C ASN A 352 19.99 3.46 17.18
N TYR A 353 20.46 2.86 16.08
CA TYR A 353 19.58 2.22 15.09
C TYR A 353 18.74 1.08 15.70
N GLY A 354 19.29 0.33 16.67
CA GLY A 354 18.59 -0.76 17.34
C GLY A 354 17.36 -0.27 18.12
N ALA A 355 17.40 0.94 18.69
CA ALA A 355 16.28 1.53 19.40
C ALA A 355 15.05 1.73 18.49
N VAL A 356 15.25 2.07 17.21
CA VAL A 356 14.17 2.21 16.23
C VAL A 356 13.42 0.88 16.04
N PHE A 357 14.15 -0.22 15.92
CA PHE A 357 13.55 -1.55 15.79
C PHE A 357 12.92 -2.03 17.09
N LEU A 358 13.50 -1.69 18.26
CA LEU A 358 12.86 -1.98 19.55
C LEU A 358 11.51 -1.26 19.69
N ILE A 359 11.40 -0.01 19.24
CA ILE A 359 10.12 0.71 19.15
C ILE A 359 9.16 -0.05 18.24
N GLY A 360 9.62 -0.57 17.09
CA GLY A 360 8.84 -1.43 16.21
C GLY A 360 8.32 -2.68 16.91
N ALA A 361 9.18 -3.36 17.69
CA ALA A 361 8.80 -4.51 18.50
C ALA A 361 7.76 -4.15 19.58
N CYS A 362 7.89 -3.01 20.24
CA CYS A 362 6.91 -2.52 21.22
C CYS A 362 5.56 -2.23 20.57
N ILE A 363 5.53 -1.60 19.37
CA ILE A 363 4.30 -1.35 18.62
C ILE A 363 3.64 -2.68 18.21
N ALA A 364 4.43 -3.68 17.79
CA ALA A 364 3.93 -5.02 17.48
C ALA A 364 3.39 -5.73 18.73
N GLY A 365 4.05 -5.56 19.88
CA GLY A 365 3.60 -6.06 21.19
C GLY A 365 2.27 -5.43 21.62
N LEU A 366 2.11 -4.13 21.46
CA LEU A 366 0.82 -3.45 21.70
C LEU A 366 -0.26 -3.98 20.78
N SER A 367 0.05 -4.19 19.50
CA SER A 367 -0.89 -4.79 18.54
C SER A 367 -1.28 -6.22 18.95
N LEU A 368 -0.33 -7.01 19.48
CA LEU A 368 -0.59 -8.36 20.00
C LEU A 368 -1.52 -8.36 21.21
N ILE A 369 -1.45 -7.33 22.06
CA ILE A 369 -2.37 -7.15 23.17
C ILE A 369 -3.76 -6.81 22.63
N LEU A 370 -3.86 -5.83 21.73
CA LEU A 370 -5.13 -5.38 21.17
C LEU A 370 -5.85 -6.47 20.35
N VAL A 371 -5.11 -7.31 19.63
CA VAL A 371 -5.74 -8.38 18.84
C VAL A 371 -6.50 -9.39 19.68
N ARG A 372 -6.17 -9.53 20.96
CA ARG A 372 -6.92 -10.40 21.89
C ARG A 372 -8.35 -9.91 22.12
N ALA A 373 -8.59 -8.62 21.89
CA ALA A 373 -9.93 -8.03 21.97
C ALA A 373 -10.81 -8.37 20.77
N ILE A 374 -10.26 -8.90 19.67
CA ILE A 374 -11.04 -9.38 18.52
C ILE A 374 -11.78 -10.66 18.93
N PRO A 375 -13.11 -10.75 18.77
CA PRO A 375 -13.86 -11.98 18.97
C PRO A 375 -13.41 -13.10 17.99
N ASP A 376 -13.59 -14.35 18.37
CA ASP A 376 -13.31 -15.48 17.49
C ASP A 376 -14.19 -15.47 16.23
N ASN A 377 -15.43 -15.00 16.37
CA ASN A 377 -16.38 -14.77 15.28
C ASN A 377 -16.86 -13.31 15.34
N PRO A 378 -16.11 -12.36 14.77
CA PRO A 378 -16.50 -10.96 14.79
C PRO A 378 -17.71 -10.71 13.89
N GLU A 379 -18.68 -9.98 14.39
CA GLU A 379 -19.90 -9.58 13.68
C GLU A 379 -20.41 -8.24 14.18
N ALA A 380 -21.35 -7.63 13.47
CA ALA A 380 -21.98 -6.38 13.92
C ALA A 380 -22.72 -6.62 15.25
N GLY A 381 -22.42 -5.80 16.26
CA GLY A 381 -22.88 -5.97 17.64
C GLY A 381 -21.95 -6.79 18.53
N LYS A 382 -20.93 -7.45 17.94
CA LYS A 382 -19.86 -8.16 18.65
C LYS A 382 -18.51 -7.78 18.04
N GLU A 383 -18.25 -6.49 18.02
CA GLU A 383 -17.05 -5.93 17.41
C GLU A 383 -15.80 -6.25 18.22
N THR A 384 -15.90 -6.25 19.54
CA THR A 384 -14.79 -6.46 20.47
C THR A 384 -15.25 -7.07 21.77
N TYR A 385 -14.35 -7.85 22.42
CA TYR A 385 -14.56 -8.29 23.80
C TYR A 385 -14.38 -7.16 24.84
N TRP A 386 -13.65 -6.10 24.48
CA TRP A 386 -13.39 -4.97 25.37
C TRP A 386 -14.38 -3.85 25.09
N GLN A 387 -15.30 -3.62 26.02
CA GLN A 387 -16.22 -2.48 25.97
C GLN A 387 -15.46 -1.22 26.41
N VAL A 388 -15.47 -0.17 25.57
CA VAL A 388 -14.85 1.14 25.83
C VAL A 388 -15.92 2.23 25.80
#